data_10943442a5a07d97b2d91b98fb539aea
#
_entry.id   10943442a5a07d97b2d91b98fb539aea
#
_cell.length_a   1.000
_cell.length_b   1.000
_cell.length_c   1.000
_cell.angle_alpha   90.00
_cell.angle_beta   90.00
_cell.angle_gamma   90.00
#
_symmetry.space_group_name_H-M   'P 1'
#
loop_
_entity.id
_entity.type
_entity.pdbx_description
1 polymer ?
#
loop_
_entity_poly.entity_id
_entity_poly.type
_entity_poly.pdbx_seq_one_letter_code
_entity_poly.pdbx_strand_id
1 'polypeptide(L)'
;KIKQSCDIYIDQIHNRGGWGYGMSSIESLSMGLVCLTELVREYQNFIPDHPFININKQNLKEKILDLTKNHELLLKKKIKSREWVIKYHDISNVSKSLYSYYKKNSWIK
;
A
#
# COMPACT_ATOMS: atom_id res chain seq x y z
N LYS A 1 -1.47 -10.87 -15.12
CA LYS A 1 -0.43 -10.71 -16.17
C LYS A 1 -0.26 -9.25 -16.59
N ILE A 2 -1.37 -8.55 -16.83
CA ILE A 2 -1.28 -7.14 -17.23
C ILE A 2 -0.65 -6.29 -16.14
N LYS A 3 -1.02 -6.50 -14.88
CA LYS A 3 -0.43 -5.76 -13.76
C LYS A 3 1.08 -5.95 -13.66
N GLN A 4 1.57 -7.14 -13.94
CA GLN A 4 3.00 -7.45 -13.83
C GLN A 4 3.86 -6.66 -14.83
N SER A 5 3.27 -6.21 -15.92
CA SER A 5 3.98 -5.41 -16.92
C SER A 5 3.93 -3.91 -16.65
N CYS A 6 3.27 -3.49 -15.57
CA CYS A 6 3.10 -2.09 -15.22
C CYS A 6 4.04 -1.68 -14.10
N ASP A 7 4.22 -0.39 -13.92
CA ASP A 7 5.05 0.17 -12.86
C ASP A 7 4.20 0.90 -11.81
N ILE A 8 3.06 1.41 -12.23
CA ILE A 8 2.19 2.23 -11.40
C ILE A 8 0.78 1.67 -11.45
N TYR A 9 0.14 1.65 -10.29
CA TYR A 9 -1.26 1.24 -10.16
C TYR A 9 -2.05 2.34 -9.47
N ILE A 10 -3.18 2.72 -10.06
CA ILE A 10 -4.09 3.71 -9.47
C ILE A 10 -5.32 2.96 -8.97
N ASP A 11 -5.53 2.96 -7.66
CA ASP A 11 -6.64 2.23 -7.06
C ASP A 11 -7.91 3.06 -7.04
N GLN A 12 -8.01 4.01 -6.10
CA GLN A 12 -9.22 4.82 -5.99
C GLN A 12 -8.88 6.30 -5.78
N ILE A 13 -9.73 7.16 -6.35
CA ILE A 13 -9.56 8.61 -6.27
C ILE A 13 -10.55 9.22 -5.29
N HIS A 14 -11.68 8.54 -5.04
CA HIS A 14 -12.70 9.01 -4.12
C HIS A 14 -12.87 8.01 -2.99
N ASN A 15 -12.95 8.53 -1.77
CA ASN A 15 -13.21 7.70 -0.60
C ASN A 15 -14.72 7.45 -0.51
N ARG A 16 -15.19 6.38 -1.16
CA ARG A 16 -16.62 6.01 -1.18
C ARG A 16 -16.89 4.81 -0.27
N GLY A 17 -16.75 5.02 1.02
CA GLY A 17 -17.09 3.97 2.00
C GLY A 17 -16.01 2.95 2.27
N GLY A 18 -14.83 3.14 1.71
CA GLY A 18 -13.68 2.29 2.03
C GLY A 18 -12.85 2.91 3.14
N TRP A 19 -12.17 2.06 3.88
CA TRP A 19 -11.30 2.52 4.97
C TRP A 19 -9.86 2.74 4.54
N GLY A 20 -9.58 2.72 3.25
CA GLY A 20 -8.24 2.91 2.76
C GLY A 20 -7.99 2.03 1.53
N TYR A 21 -6.92 1.27 1.55
CA TYR A 21 -6.56 0.43 0.41
C TYR A 21 -7.32 -0.90 0.42
N GLY A 22 -7.56 -1.44 -0.78
CA GLY A 22 -8.25 -2.71 -0.94
C GLY A 22 -7.29 -3.85 -1.31
N MET A 23 -7.88 -5.01 -1.62
CA MET A 23 -7.11 -6.19 -2.02
C MET A 23 -6.30 -5.96 -3.30
N SER A 24 -6.85 -5.19 -4.24
CA SER A 24 -6.14 -4.86 -5.48
C SER A 24 -4.88 -4.06 -5.22
N SER A 25 -4.91 -3.18 -4.22
CA SER A 25 -3.73 -2.41 -3.82
C SER A 25 -2.66 -3.34 -3.26
N ILE A 26 -3.02 -4.26 -2.37
CA ILE A 26 -2.08 -5.22 -1.79
C ILE A 26 -1.46 -6.09 -2.89
N GLU A 27 -2.27 -6.56 -3.82
CA GLU A 27 -1.79 -7.33 -4.97
C GLU A 27 -0.76 -6.55 -5.78
N SER A 28 -1.06 -5.29 -6.05
CA SER A 28 -0.16 -4.41 -6.82
C SER A 28 1.15 -4.17 -6.10
N LEU A 29 1.09 -3.92 -4.80
CA LEU A 29 2.30 -3.72 -4.00
C LEU A 29 3.15 -5.00 -3.96
N SER A 30 2.51 -6.17 -3.89
CA SER A 30 3.24 -7.44 -3.87
C SER A 30 3.96 -7.71 -5.19
N MET A 31 3.47 -7.14 -6.27
CA MET A 31 4.13 -7.21 -7.59
C MET A 31 5.20 -6.14 -7.75
N GLY A 32 5.40 -5.30 -6.75
CA GLY A 32 6.40 -4.23 -6.81
C GLY A 32 5.95 -3.02 -7.59
N LEU A 33 4.65 -2.77 -7.69
CA LEU A 33 4.14 -1.55 -8.33
C LEU A 33 4.05 -0.42 -7.32
N VAL A 34 4.12 0.80 -7.81
CA VAL A 34 3.84 1.98 -7.00
C VAL A 34 2.33 2.20 -7.03
N CYS A 35 1.70 2.19 -5.88
CA CYS A 35 0.25 2.31 -5.76
C CYS A 35 -0.15 3.74 -5.38
N LEU A 36 -0.98 4.35 -6.20
CA LEU A 36 -1.55 5.67 -5.95
C LEU A 36 -3.00 5.48 -5.55
N THR A 37 -3.37 6.00 -4.39
CA THR A 37 -4.74 5.88 -3.91
C THR A 37 -5.06 7.07 -3.00
N GLU A 38 -6.32 7.43 -2.91
CA GLU A 38 -6.76 8.48 -2.00
C GLU A 38 -7.04 7.86 -0.63
N LEU A 39 -6.26 8.27 0.37
CA LEU A 39 -6.39 7.78 1.73
C LEU A 39 -6.93 8.89 2.62
N VAL A 40 -7.86 8.55 3.51
CA VAL A 40 -8.32 9.49 4.52
C VAL A 40 -7.18 9.73 5.52
N ARG A 41 -7.12 10.93 6.06
CA ARG A 41 -6.05 11.35 6.95
C ARG A 41 -5.92 10.46 8.18
N GLU A 42 -7.03 10.12 8.79
CA GLU A 42 -7.05 9.27 9.98
C GLU A 42 -6.48 7.90 9.70
N TYR A 43 -6.76 7.37 8.52
CA TYR A 43 -6.26 6.06 8.13
C TYR A 43 -4.76 6.07 7.88
N GLN A 44 -4.23 7.16 7.34
CA GLN A 44 -2.79 7.29 7.12
C GLN A 44 -2.00 7.21 8.43
N ASN A 45 -2.58 7.72 9.50
CA ASN A 45 -1.96 7.65 10.82
C ASN A 45 -2.02 6.24 11.41
N PHE A 46 -2.93 5.42 10.93
CA PHE A 46 -3.12 4.06 11.42
C PHE A 46 -2.16 3.06 10.80
N ILE A 47 -1.79 3.25 9.53
CA ILE A 47 -0.86 2.33 8.84
C ILE A 47 0.55 2.92 8.84
N PRO A 48 1.52 2.26 9.51
CA PRO A 48 2.87 2.79 9.61
C PRO A 48 3.66 2.61 8.31
N ASP A 49 4.48 3.59 7.99
CA ASP A 49 5.45 3.51 6.89
C ASP A 49 4.88 3.04 5.55
N HIS A 50 3.61 3.32 5.29
CA HIS A 50 2.95 2.83 4.08
C HIS A 50 3.61 3.39 2.82
N PRO A 51 3.70 2.57 1.75
CA PRO A 51 4.31 2.99 0.49
C PRO A 51 3.34 3.68 -0.46
N PHE A 52 2.08 3.81 -0.08
CA PHE A 52 1.07 4.44 -0.93
C PHE A 52 1.39 5.90 -1.16
N ILE A 53 1.20 6.36 -2.39
CA ILE A 53 1.23 7.78 -2.69
C ILE A 53 -0.19 8.27 -2.58
N ASN A 54 -0.45 9.14 -1.60
CA ASN A 54 -1.77 9.70 -1.38
C ASN A 54 -2.07 10.72 -2.48
N ILE A 55 -3.16 10.50 -3.18
CA ILE A 55 -3.56 11.35 -4.30
C ILE A 55 -4.98 11.85 -4.10
N ASN A 56 -5.31 12.88 -4.84
CA ASN A 56 -6.68 13.33 -5.01
C ASN A 56 -6.89 13.72 -6.47
N LYS A 57 -8.11 14.10 -6.81
CA LYS A 57 -8.46 14.43 -8.18
C LYS A 57 -7.59 15.56 -8.74
N GLN A 58 -7.18 16.51 -7.89
CA GLN A 58 -6.44 17.69 -8.31
C GLN A 58 -4.96 17.41 -8.55
N ASN A 59 -4.34 16.52 -7.77
CA ASN A 59 -2.90 16.30 -7.84
C ASN A 59 -2.48 15.00 -8.56
N LEU A 60 -3.43 14.22 -9.05
CA LEU A 60 -3.13 12.94 -9.69
C LEU A 60 -2.14 13.06 -10.84
N LYS A 61 -2.41 14.00 -11.75
CA LYS A 61 -1.55 14.22 -12.92
C LYS A 61 -0.12 14.58 -12.51
N GLU A 62 0.02 15.47 -11.56
CA GLU A 62 1.32 15.91 -11.05
C GLU A 62 2.11 14.75 -10.47
N LYS A 63 1.46 13.92 -9.66
CA LYS A 63 2.11 12.76 -9.03
C LYS A 63 2.57 11.74 -10.07
N ILE A 64 1.77 11.48 -11.08
CA ILE A 64 2.15 10.57 -12.16
C ILE A 64 3.36 11.13 -12.93
N LEU A 65 3.35 12.41 -13.25
CA LEU A 65 4.46 13.04 -13.96
C LEU A 65 5.75 13.00 -13.15
N ASP A 66 5.68 13.25 -11.84
CA ASP A 66 6.85 13.18 -10.97
C ASP A 66 7.49 11.78 -11.00
N LEU A 67 6.68 10.75 -10.96
CA LEU A 67 7.17 9.37 -10.99
C LEU A 67 7.77 9.01 -12.35
N THR A 68 7.14 9.43 -13.44
CA THR A 68 7.63 9.09 -14.79
C THR A 68 8.90 9.84 -15.15
N LYS A 69 9.11 11.03 -14.59
CA LYS A 69 10.31 11.83 -14.86
C LYS A 69 11.50 11.41 -14.00
N ASN A 70 11.28 10.78 -12.86
CA ASN A 70 12.34 10.39 -11.94
C ASN A 70 12.38 8.87 -11.81
N HIS A 71 13.18 8.24 -12.66
CA HIS A 71 13.28 6.77 -12.69
C HIS A 71 13.84 6.19 -11.39
N GLU A 72 14.78 6.85 -10.76
CA GLU A 72 15.34 6.40 -9.48
C GLU A 72 14.28 6.40 -8.37
N LEU A 73 13.48 7.47 -8.31
CA LEU A 73 12.40 7.56 -7.34
C LEU A 73 11.38 6.44 -7.56
N LEU A 74 11.04 6.18 -8.81
CA LEU A 74 10.11 5.11 -9.16
C LEU A 74 10.64 3.76 -8.68
N LEU A 75 11.90 3.45 -8.93
CA LEU A 75 12.50 2.19 -8.50
C LEU A 75 12.53 2.06 -6.99
N LYS A 76 12.88 3.12 -6.26
CA LYS A 76 12.87 3.11 -4.80
C LYS A 76 11.48 2.85 -4.25
N LYS A 77 10.47 3.47 -4.84
CA LYS A 77 9.07 3.27 -4.42
C LYS A 77 8.59 1.85 -4.70
N LYS A 78 9.00 1.26 -5.82
CA LYS A 78 8.66 -0.12 -6.17
C LYS A 78 9.23 -1.11 -5.15
N ILE A 79 10.48 -0.92 -4.77
CA ILE A 79 11.14 -1.77 -3.76
C ILE A 79 10.45 -1.62 -2.41
N LYS A 80 10.16 -0.40 -2.00
CA LYS A 80 9.47 -0.13 -0.73
C LYS A 80 8.08 -0.75 -0.70
N SER A 81 7.37 -0.75 -1.82
CA SER A 81 6.05 -1.36 -1.93
C SER A 81 6.09 -2.83 -1.57
N ARG A 82 7.01 -3.57 -2.16
CA ARG A 82 7.13 -5.00 -1.91
C ARG A 82 7.61 -5.30 -0.48
N GLU A 83 8.57 -4.53 0.01
CA GLU A 83 9.07 -4.70 1.37
C GLU A 83 7.97 -4.49 2.42
N TRP A 84 7.13 -3.48 2.21
CA TRP A 84 6.04 -3.17 3.13
C TRP A 84 5.01 -4.30 3.18
N VAL A 85 4.64 -4.86 2.01
CA VAL A 85 3.69 -5.97 1.96
C VAL A 85 4.25 -7.20 2.65
N ILE A 86 5.53 -7.51 2.43
CA ILE A 86 6.17 -8.64 3.09
C ILE A 86 6.18 -8.44 4.61
N LYS A 87 6.47 -7.23 5.06
CA LYS A 87 6.54 -6.92 6.49
C LYS A 87 5.17 -7.00 7.18
N TYR A 88 4.12 -6.48 6.56
CA TYR A 88 2.84 -6.31 7.23
C TYR A 88 1.73 -7.24 6.76
N HIS A 89 1.83 -7.79 5.56
CA HIS A 89 0.76 -8.61 4.97
C HIS A 89 1.17 -10.02 4.61
N ASP A 90 2.42 -10.38 4.82
CA ASP A 90 2.83 -11.77 4.64
C ASP A 90 2.10 -12.66 5.66
N ILE A 91 1.62 -13.81 5.21
CA ILE A 91 0.85 -14.74 6.05
C ILE A 91 1.57 -15.06 7.34
N SER A 92 2.87 -15.33 7.26
CA SER A 92 3.68 -15.65 8.43
C SER A 92 3.69 -14.52 9.45
N ASN A 93 3.91 -13.29 8.97
CA ASN A 93 3.96 -12.11 9.85
C ASN A 93 2.60 -11.77 10.44
N VAL A 94 1.54 -11.88 9.64
CA VAL A 94 0.17 -11.64 10.11
C VAL A 94 -0.21 -12.66 11.18
N SER A 95 0.12 -13.93 10.95
CA SER A 95 -0.17 -15.01 11.90
C SER A 95 0.55 -14.80 13.23
N LYS A 96 1.81 -14.39 13.19
CA LYS A 96 2.57 -14.11 14.40
C LYS A 96 1.98 -12.94 15.19
N SER A 97 1.60 -11.89 14.49
CA SER A 97 0.99 -10.72 15.13
C SER A 97 -0.34 -11.08 15.78
N LEU A 98 -1.15 -11.85 15.08
CA LEU A 98 -2.45 -12.28 15.59
C LEU A 98 -2.30 -13.20 16.80
N TYR A 99 -1.38 -14.14 16.74
CA TYR A 99 -1.08 -15.03 17.86
C TYR A 99 -0.64 -14.24 19.09
N SER A 100 0.27 -13.29 18.91
CA SER A 100 0.76 -12.43 20.00
C SER A 100 -0.37 -11.63 20.63
N TYR A 101 -1.27 -11.12 19.81
CA TYR A 101 -2.43 -10.37 20.28
C TYR A 101 -3.37 -11.24 21.12
N TYR A 102 -3.66 -12.44 20.66
CA TYR A 102 -4.51 -13.37 21.40
C TYR A 102 -3.88 -13.76 22.73
N LYS A 103 -2.58 -14.02 22.74
CA LYS A 103 -1.86 -14.36 23.96
C LYS A 103 -1.86 -13.21 24.95
N LYS A 104 -1.61 -11.98 24.48
CA LYS A 104 -1.61 -10.79 25.31
C LYS A 104 -2.97 -10.57 25.99
N ASN A 105 -4.05 -10.88 25.30
CA ASN A 105 -5.39 -10.71 25.84
C ASN A 105 -5.91 -11.96 26.57
N SER A 106 -5.06 -12.95 26.78
CA SER A 106 -5.40 -14.19 27.50
C SER A 106 -6.51 -15.00 26.85
N TRP A 107 -6.70 -14.86 25.56
CA TRP A 107 -7.70 -15.63 24.81
C TRP A 107 -7.20 -17.03 24.46
N ILE A 108 -5.89 -17.24 24.50
CA ILE A 108 -5.27 -18.55 24.33
C ILE A 108 -4.22 -18.73 25.43
N LYS A 109 -3.94 -19.98 25.78
CA LYS A 109 -2.96 -20.31 26.82
C LYS A 109 -1.55 -20.50 26.30
#